data_65c8ca6d809dd8dafb93d76315cdb300
#
_entry.id   65c8ca6d809dd8dafb93d76315cdb300
#
_cell.length_a   1.000
_cell.length_b   1.000
_cell.length_c   1.000
_cell.angle_alpha   90.00
_cell.angle_beta   90.00
_cell.angle_gamma   90.00
#
_symmetry.space_group_name_H-M   'P 1'
#
loop_
_entity.id
_entity.type
_entity.pdbx_description
1 polymer ?
#
loop_
_entity_poly.entity_id
_entity_poly.type
_entity_poly.pdbx_seq_one_letter_code
_entity_poly.pdbx_strand_id
1 'polypeptide(L)'
;MSNFIIAVGHTASGNVGCGVVDRLDESDCNRAIGVLVSEYLKDKGHSVNLLRIDEGNSYNCEDCYLRANQANEIANTTDVELYVEIHINAGGGSGPEICVTGKSEVANQYAVKIANSLSSTLKLPNRGVKTRSLIVPNRTIMPAILVECLFADSDDVAVYNQEVIARAIVYGLVGADSSDNEEWKLEWNHNEIGWWYSTDSINKYYYTVKNGWKEIDGEWYIFDSRGYALQDAWDYDENDKFWYYLDSSCKMVRGSKDKPLWKWIDSACYAFNESGGMYCDCVTPGGWKVDMDGIWI
;
A
#
# COMPACT_ATOMS: atom_id res chain seq x y z
N MET A 1 -21.10 -4.70 -3.14
CA MET A 1 -20.47 -3.68 -2.27
C MET A 1 -20.59 -4.20 -0.84
N SER A 2 -19.47 -4.48 -0.19
CA SER A 2 -19.43 -5.00 1.19
C SER A 2 -18.87 -3.94 2.13
N ASN A 3 -19.18 -4.04 3.42
CA ASN A 3 -18.61 -3.16 4.45
C ASN A 3 -17.64 -3.94 5.30
N PHE A 4 -16.39 -3.51 5.34
CA PHE A 4 -15.33 -4.13 6.13
C PHE A 4 -14.88 -3.20 7.27
N ILE A 5 -14.49 -3.79 8.39
CA ILE A 5 -13.66 -3.13 9.39
C ILE A 5 -12.26 -3.73 9.28
N ILE A 6 -11.28 -2.91 8.97
CA ILE A 6 -9.87 -3.28 8.98
C ILE A 6 -9.26 -2.67 10.24
N ALA A 7 -8.71 -3.50 11.10
CA ALA A 7 -8.08 -3.07 12.32
C ALA A 7 -6.60 -3.42 12.33
N VAL A 8 -5.78 -2.53 12.87
CA VAL A 8 -4.36 -2.80 13.08
C VAL A 8 -4.16 -3.28 14.52
N GLY A 9 -3.52 -4.43 14.66
CA GLY A 9 -3.19 -4.99 15.97
C GLY A 9 -2.22 -4.10 16.74
N HIS A 10 -2.28 -4.19 18.05
CA HIS A 10 -1.38 -3.51 18.99
C HIS A 10 -1.49 -1.98 19.02
N THR A 11 -0.83 -1.37 20.02
CA THR A 11 -0.60 0.08 20.11
C THR A 11 0.55 0.49 19.19
N ALA A 12 0.84 1.80 19.09
CA ALA A 12 1.95 2.29 18.25
C ALA A 12 3.31 1.79 18.78
N SER A 13 4.28 1.67 17.87
CA SER A 13 5.65 1.29 18.20
C SER A 13 6.22 2.17 19.32
N GLY A 14 6.93 1.55 20.25
CA GLY A 14 7.49 2.19 21.43
C GLY A 14 6.51 2.36 22.59
N ASN A 15 5.20 2.16 22.40
CA ASN A 15 4.19 2.18 23.46
C ASN A 15 4.04 0.82 24.13
N VAL A 16 3.46 0.81 25.34
CA VAL A 16 3.12 -0.45 26.01
C VAL A 16 2.09 -1.21 25.17
N GLY A 17 2.40 -2.47 24.81
CA GLY A 17 1.55 -3.31 23.98
C GLY A 17 1.72 -3.14 22.48
N CYS A 18 2.84 -2.59 22.05
CA CYS A 18 3.18 -2.44 20.63
C CYS A 18 3.45 -3.78 19.89
N GLY A 19 3.31 -4.92 20.56
CA GLY A 19 3.57 -6.23 19.95
C GLY A 19 5.05 -6.59 19.96
N VAL A 20 5.43 -7.44 19.03
CA VAL A 20 6.81 -7.91 18.90
C VAL A 20 7.68 -6.87 18.18
N VAL A 21 8.88 -6.65 18.71
CA VAL A 21 9.95 -5.91 18.05
C VAL A 21 11.17 -6.84 17.98
N ASP A 22 11.46 -7.35 16.79
CA ASP A 22 12.59 -8.23 16.51
C ASP A 22 13.24 -7.82 15.18
N ARG A 23 13.30 -8.68 14.16
CA ARG A 23 13.76 -8.34 12.81
C ARG A 23 12.76 -7.45 12.05
N LEU A 24 11.48 -7.50 12.46
CA LEU A 24 10.44 -6.55 12.09
C LEU A 24 9.80 -5.97 13.36
N ASP A 25 9.33 -4.73 13.27
CA ASP A 25 8.43 -4.13 14.26
C ASP A 25 6.99 -4.44 13.85
N GLU A 26 6.31 -5.29 14.63
CA GLU A 26 4.95 -5.73 14.33
C GLU A 26 3.98 -4.57 14.22
N SER A 27 4.08 -3.61 15.13
CA SER A 27 3.17 -2.47 15.17
C SER A 27 3.26 -1.60 13.90
N ASP A 28 4.46 -1.33 13.43
CA ASP A 28 4.70 -0.54 12.23
C ASP A 28 4.26 -1.32 10.98
N CYS A 29 4.54 -2.62 10.94
CA CYS A 29 4.09 -3.50 9.85
C CYS A 29 2.56 -3.56 9.77
N ASN A 30 1.87 -3.77 10.90
CA ASN A 30 0.41 -3.84 10.96
C ASN A 30 -0.23 -2.55 10.44
N ARG A 31 0.33 -1.39 10.81
CA ARG A 31 -0.14 -0.07 10.36
C ARG A 31 0.05 0.14 8.87
N ALA A 32 1.22 -0.20 8.37
CA ALA A 32 1.51 -0.08 6.95
C ALA A 32 0.60 -0.98 6.10
N ILE A 33 0.42 -2.25 6.49
CA ILE A 33 -0.43 -3.20 5.77
C ILE A 33 -1.91 -2.79 5.89
N GLY A 34 -2.38 -2.41 7.09
CA GLY A 34 -3.78 -2.06 7.32
C GLY A 34 -4.27 -0.86 6.52
N VAL A 35 -3.42 0.17 6.37
CA VAL A 35 -3.70 1.33 5.50
C VAL A 35 -3.87 0.88 4.06
N LEU A 36 -2.93 0.11 3.52
CA LEU A 36 -2.97 -0.37 2.14
C LEU A 36 -4.17 -1.29 1.86
N VAL A 37 -4.49 -2.21 2.77
CA VAL A 37 -5.69 -3.06 2.65
C VAL A 37 -6.95 -2.20 2.57
N SER A 38 -7.03 -1.16 3.41
CA SER A 38 -8.19 -0.25 3.43
C SER A 38 -8.31 0.56 2.14
N GLU A 39 -7.20 1.05 1.61
CA GLU A 39 -7.15 1.79 0.34
C GLU A 39 -7.57 0.88 -0.83
N TYR A 40 -6.96 -0.28 -0.97
CA TYR A 40 -7.27 -1.21 -2.06
C TYR A 40 -8.72 -1.73 -2.05
N LEU A 41 -9.31 -1.93 -0.87
CA LEU A 41 -10.73 -2.28 -0.77
C LEU A 41 -11.65 -1.12 -1.19
N LYS A 42 -11.30 0.12 -0.83
CA LYS A 42 -12.05 1.32 -1.25
C LYS A 42 -11.95 1.53 -2.76
N ASP A 43 -10.77 1.35 -3.34
CA ASP A 43 -10.56 1.43 -4.80
C ASP A 43 -11.40 0.39 -5.56
N LYS A 44 -11.67 -0.76 -4.93
CA LYS A 44 -12.59 -1.79 -5.45
C LYS A 44 -14.08 -1.52 -5.14
N GLY A 45 -14.41 -0.35 -4.63
CA GLY A 45 -15.79 0.09 -4.39
C GLY A 45 -16.42 -0.46 -3.11
N HIS A 46 -15.62 -0.99 -2.16
CA HIS A 46 -16.10 -1.42 -0.85
C HIS A 46 -16.09 -0.28 0.18
N SER A 47 -16.97 -0.36 1.18
CA SER A 47 -16.93 0.53 2.33
C SER A 47 -15.95 -0.01 3.38
N VAL A 48 -15.08 0.84 3.91
CA VAL A 48 -14.05 0.41 4.87
C VAL A 48 -13.89 1.41 6.00
N ASN A 49 -13.96 0.91 7.23
CA ASN A 49 -13.57 1.61 8.44
C ASN A 49 -12.20 1.07 8.89
N LEU A 50 -11.19 1.94 8.95
CA LEU A 50 -9.88 1.60 9.48
C LEU A 50 -9.85 1.93 10.97
N LEU A 51 -9.64 0.92 11.83
CA LEU A 51 -9.48 1.07 13.27
C LEU A 51 -8.01 1.01 13.68
N ARG A 52 -7.61 2.01 14.46
CA ARG A 52 -6.25 2.15 14.96
C ARG A 52 -6.26 2.68 16.39
N ILE A 53 -5.65 1.95 17.30
CA ILE A 53 -5.44 2.37 18.68
C ILE A 53 -3.94 2.56 18.90
N ASP A 54 -3.49 3.80 19.03
CA ASP A 54 -2.06 4.10 19.15
C ASP A 54 -1.58 4.09 20.61
N GLU A 55 -2.45 4.37 21.55
CA GLU A 55 -2.15 4.40 22.98
C GLU A 55 -3.17 3.57 23.76
N GLY A 56 -2.74 2.96 24.84
CA GLY A 56 -3.60 2.18 25.72
C GLY A 56 -2.81 1.53 26.83
N ASN A 57 -3.47 1.16 27.92
CA ASN A 57 -2.87 0.39 28.99
C ASN A 57 -2.90 -1.11 28.66
N SER A 58 -1.93 -1.57 27.92
CA SER A 58 -1.86 -2.96 27.45
C SER A 58 -1.59 -3.99 28.53
N TYR A 59 -1.20 -3.61 29.73
CA TYR A 59 -1.14 -4.56 30.85
C TYR A 59 -2.49 -5.22 31.14
N ASN A 60 -3.59 -4.50 30.79
CA ASN A 60 -4.97 -4.97 30.93
C ASN A 60 -5.62 -5.30 29.57
N CYS A 61 -4.87 -5.39 28.47
CA CYS A 61 -5.39 -5.53 27.11
C CYS A 61 -6.40 -4.44 26.74
N GLU A 62 -6.21 -3.21 27.24
CA GLU A 62 -7.15 -2.11 27.04
C GLU A 62 -7.31 -1.79 25.54
N ASP A 63 -6.23 -1.81 24.78
CA ASP A 63 -6.24 -1.64 23.33
C ASP A 63 -7.16 -2.66 22.62
N CYS A 64 -7.15 -3.94 23.05
CA CYS A 64 -8.05 -4.96 22.51
C CYS A 64 -9.52 -4.66 22.82
N TYR A 65 -9.82 -4.21 24.06
CA TYR A 65 -11.18 -3.85 24.43
C TYR A 65 -11.66 -2.61 23.69
N LEU A 66 -10.80 -1.61 23.51
CA LEU A 66 -11.11 -0.40 22.75
C LEU A 66 -11.41 -0.73 21.28
N ARG A 67 -10.58 -1.57 20.62
CA ARG A 67 -10.84 -2.03 19.25
C ARG A 67 -12.17 -2.74 19.13
N ALA A 68 -12.46 -3.68 20.03
CA ALA A 68 -13.72 -4.43 20.01
C ALA A 68 -14.93 -3.50 20.21
N ASN A 69 -14.85 -2.53 21.13
CA ASN A 69 -15.93 -1.58 21.40
C ASN A 69 -16.18 -0.67 20.21
N GLN A 70 -15.13 -0.06 19.62
CA GLN A 70 -15.26 0.78 18.44
C GLN A 70 -15.82 -0.01 17.24
N ALA A 71 -15.39 -1.24 17.05
CA ALA A 71 -15.94 -2.11 15.99
C ALA A 71 -17.44 -2.35 16.20
N ASN A 72 -17.87 -2.61 17.44
CA ASN A 72 -19.28 -2.82 17.77
C ASN A 72 -20.12 -1.54 17.62
N GLU A 73 -19.58 -0.38 17.96
CA GLU A 73 -20.23 0.93 17.72
C GLU A 73 -20.51 1.15 16.23
N ILE A 74 -19.55 0.85 15.37
CA ILE A 74 -19.71 0.90 13.91
C ILE A 74 -20.80 -0.08 13.47
N ALA A 75 -20.74 -1.32 13.94
CA ALA A 75 -21.68 -2.37 13.54
C ALA A 75 -23.11 -2.14 14.06
N ASN A 76 -23.31 -1.35 15.09
CA ASN A 76 -24.64 -0.94 15.55
C ASN A 76 -25.36 -0.01 14.56
N THR A 77 -24.61 0.66 13.69
CA THR A 77 -25.14 1.64 12.71
C THR A 77 -24.95 1.23 11.26
N THR A 78 -24.13 0.22 11.01
CA THR A 78 -23.73 -0.22 9.68
C THR A 78 -23.69 -1.74 9.64
N ASP A 79 -24.26 -2.36 8.60
CA ASP A 79 -24.12 -3.79 8.38
C ASP A 79 -22.67 -4.12 7.97
N VAL A 80 -21.91 -4.71 8.88
CA VAL A 80 -20.50 -5.07 8.69
C VAL A 80 -20.39 -6.54 8.33
N GLU A 81 -19.86 -6.83 7.14
CA GLU A 81 -19.68 -8.19 6.64
C GLU A 81 -18.58 -8.94 7.39
N LEU A 82 -17.45 -8.27 7.65
CA LEU A 82 -16.32 -8.87 8.32
C LEU A 82 -15.44 -7.83 9.02
N TYR A 83 -14.99 -8.19 10.22
CA TYR A 83 -13.90 -7.54 10.93
C TYR A 83 -12.59 -8.30 10.67
N VAL A 84 -11.54 -7.59 10.25
CA VAL A 84 -10.21 -8.15 9.93
C VAL A 84 -9.16 -7.43 10.76
N GLU A 85 -8.51 -8.12 11.67
CA GLU A 85 -7.40 -7.59 12.46
C GLU A 85 -6.07 -8.07 11.89
N ILE A 86 -5.12 -7.16 11.67
CA ILE A 86 -3.84 -7.44 11.02
C ILE A 86 -2.74 -7.51 12.06
N HIS A 87 -1.95 -8.58 12.01
CA HIS A 87 -0.84 -8.89 12.89
C HIS A 87 0.37 -9.47 12.13
N ILE A 88 1.52 -9.40 12.76
CA ILE A 88 2.73 -10.12 12.42
C ILE A 88 3.05 -11.05 13.59
N ASN A 89 3.19 -12.34 13.33
CA ASN A 89 3.40 -13.38 14.35
C ASN A 89 4.84 -13.37 14.89
N ALA A 90 5.05 -14.10 16.00
CA ALA A 90 6.37 -14.42 16.57
C ALA A 90 6.37 -15.78 17.23
N GLY A 91 7.56 -16.33 17.48
CA GLY A 91 7.76 -17.64 18.12
C GLY A 91 8.49 -18.65 17.24
N GLY A 92 9.28 -18.18 16.25
CA GLY A 92 10.17 -19.01 15.43
C GLY A 92 9.44 -19.90 14.42
N GLY A 93 8.20 -19.55 14.06
CA GLY A 93 7.44 -20.25 13.03
C GLY A 93 7.74 -19.75 11.61
N SER A 94 7.01 -20.27 10.62
CA SER A 94 7.04 -19.77 9.25
C SER A 94 5.67 -19.88 8.61
N GLY A 95 5.29 -18.84 7.88
CA GLY A 95 4.07 -18.76 7.07
C GLY A 95 2.84 -18.19 7.77
N PRO A 96 1.83 -17.78 7.00
CA PRO A 96 0.62 -17.15 7.51
C PRO A 96 -0.30 -18.13 8.23
N GLU A 97 -0.97 -17.65 9.27
CA GLU A 97 -2.09 -18.33 9.93
C GLU A 97 -3.22 -17.36 10.22
N ILE A 98 -4.46 -17.82 10.15
CA ILE A 98 -5.63 -16.98 10.39
C ILE A 98 -6.38 -17.51 11.60
N CYS A 99 -6.55 -16.66 12.60
CA CYS A 99 -7.26 -17.03 13.83
C CYS A 99 -8.74 -16.65 13.74
N VAL A 100 -9.59 -17.61 14.12
CA VAL A 100 -11.05 -17.46 14.21
C VAL A 100 -11.54 -17.95 15.57
N THR A 101 -12.75 -17.55 15.97
CA THR A 101 -13.37 -18.05 17.21
C THR A 101 -14.09 -19.39 17.04
N GLY A 102 -14.30 -19.83 15.79
CA GLY A 102 -15.10 -21.02 15.45
C GLY A 102 -16.62 -20.79 15.51
N LYS A 103 -17.09 -19.57 15.79
CA LYS A 103 -18.52 -19.26 15.94
C LYS A 103 -19.21 -18.84 14.63
N SER A 104 -18.43 -18.45 13.61
CA SER A 104 -18.92 -17.92 12.35
C SER A 104 -18.37 -18.70 11.17
N GLU A 105 -19.28 -19.28 10.38
CA GLU A 105 -18.94 -19.94 9.11
C GLU A 105 -18.41 -18.93 8.09
N VAL A 106 -18.97 -17.71 8.06
CA VAL A 106 -18.51 -16.62 7.20
C VAL A 106 -17.05 -16.27 7.50
N ALA A 107 -16.72 -16.07 8.78
CA ALA A 107 -15.34 -15.80 9.19
C ALA A 107 -14.38 -16.94 8.77
N ASN A 108 -14.81 -18.20 8.92
CA ASN A 108 -14.00 -19.33 8.53
C ASN A 108 -13.75 -19.42 7.02
N GLN A 109 -14.75 -19.11 6.20
CA GLN A 109 -14.60 -19.08 4.73
C GLN A 109 -13.62 -18.00 4.29
N TYR A 110 -13.69 -16.79 4.85
CA TYR A 110 -12.72 -15.73 4.57
C TYR A 110 -11.32 -16.11 5.07
N ALA A 111 -11.21 -16.68 6.26
CA ALA A 111 -9.94 -17.12 6.83
C ALA A 111 -9.20 -18.11 5.91
N VAL A 112 -9.91 -19.11 5.36
CA VAL A 112 -9.33 -20.09 4.41
C VAL A 112 -8.82 -19.40 3.16
N LYS A 113 -9.60 -18.49 2.57
CA LYS A 113 -9.22 -17.76 1.34
C LYS A 113 -7.97 -16.91 1.57
N ILE A 114 -7.93 -16.17 2.68
CA ILE A 114 -6.79 -15.28 3.00
C ILE A 114 -5.53 -16.12 3.30
N ALA A 115 -5.64 -17.21 4.07
CA ALA A 115 -4.50 -18.09 4.35
C ALA A 115 -3.89 -18.67 3.06
N ASN A 116 -4.74 -19.11 2.14
CA ASN A 116 -4.31 -19.63 0.84
C ASN A 116 -3.65 -18.54 -0.01
N SER A 117 -4.26 -17.36 -0.06
CA SER A 117 -3.74 -16.23 -0.82
C SER A 117 -2.37 -15.78 -0.31
N LEU A 118 -2.23 -15.54 0.99
CA LEU A 118 -0.96 -15.14 1.60
C LEU A 118 0.14 -16.20 1.39
N SER A 119 -0.17 -17.47 1.67
CA SER A 119 0.80 -18.56 1.49
C SER A 119 1.26 -18.69 0.03
N SER A 120 0.34 -18.64 -0.93
CA SER A 120 0.69 -18.75 -2.35
C SER A 120 1.49 -17.56 -2.85
N THR A 121 1.15 -16.35 -2.38
CA THR A 121 1.81 -15.11 -2.79
C THR A 121 3.21 -14.99 -2.20
N LEU A 122 3.36 -15.26 -0.89
CA LEU A 122 4.63 -15.15 -0.18
C LEU A 122 5.55 -16.36 -0.37
N LYS A 123 5.03 -17.45 -0.95
CA LYS A 123 5.73 -18.74 -1.08
C LYS A 123 6.15 -19.32 0.28
N LEU A 124 5.36 -19.05 1.30
CA LEU A 124 5.55 -19.56 2.66
C LEU A 124 4.58 -20.74 2.95
N PRO A 125 4.92 -21.61 3.91
CA PRO A 125 4.04 -22.72 4.32
C PRO A 125 2.68 -22.19 4.79
N ASN A 126 1.59 -22.77 4.28
CA ASN A 126 0.24 -22.43 4.76
C ASN A 126 -0.02 -23.10 6.11
N ARG A 127 -0.08 -22.31 7.18
CA ARG A 127 -0.40 -22.81 8.52
C ARG A 127 -1.91 -22.96 8.74
N GLY A 128 -2.72 -22.42 7.81
CA GLY A 128 -4.17 -22.58 7.79
C GLY A 128 -4.91 -21.77 8.86
N VAL A 129 -6.14 -22.22 9.11
CA VAL A 129 -7.04 -21.57 10.07
C VAL A 129 -6.85 -22.18 11.46
N LYS A 130 -6.80 -21.33 12.49
CA LYS A 130 -6.67 -21.70 13.90
C LYS A 130 -7.89 -21.23 14.68
N THR A 131 -8.54 -22.13 15.38
CA THR A 131 -9.56 -21.74 16.35
C THR A 131 -8.87 -21.35 17.66
N ARG A 132 -9.00 -20.07 18.03
CA ARG A 132 -8.39 -19.51 19.24
C ARG A 132 -9.38 -18.61 19.99
N SER A 133 -9.27 -18.60 21.32
CA SER A 133 -10.04 -17.68 22.17
C SER A 133 -9.26 -16.37 22.31
N LEU A 134 -9.46 -15.44 21.37
CA LEU A 134 -8.84 -14.12 21.36
C LEU A 134 -9.85 -13.05 21.79
N ILE A 135 -9.37 -11.98 22.46
CA ILE A 135 -10.25 -10.96 23.06
C ILE A 135 -11.11 -10.30 21.98
N VAL A 136 -10.49 -9.72 20.95
CA VAL A 136 -11.23 -8.91 19.96
C VAL A 136 -12.22 -9.78 19.16
N PRO A 137 -11.83 -10.88 18.50
CA PRO A 137 -12.79 -11.69 17.75
C PRO A 137 -13.91 -12.30 18.60
N ASN A 138 -13.70 -12.50 19.92
CA ASN A 138 -14.75 -13.00 20.79
C ASN A 138 -15.74 -11.94 21.25
N ARG A 139 -15.35 -10.66 21.23
CA ARG A 139 -16.15 -9.54 21.72
C ARG A 139 -16.84 -8.73 20.63
N THR A 140 -16.44 -8.92 19.38
CA THR A 140 -17.11 -8.32 18.22
C THR A 140 -18.43 -9.01 17.94
N ILE A 141 -19.46 -8.24 17.54
CA ILE A 141 -20.81 -8.75 17.24
C ILE A 141 -20.95 -9.21 15.78
N MET A 142 -20.02 -8.84 14.89
CA MET A 142 -19.94 -9.27 13.50
C MET A 142 -18.98 -10.48 13.36
N PRO A 143 -18.97 -11.17 12.19
CA PRO A 143 -17.91 -12.12 11.85
C PRO A 143 -16.52 -11.47 11.97
N ALA A 144 -15.56 -12.15 12.60
CA ALA A 144 -14.24 -11.59 12.87
C ALA A 144 -13.12 -12.60 12.67
N ILE A 145 -12.02 -12.13 12.09
CA ILE A 145 -10.77 -12.87 11.91
C ILE A 145 -9.58 -12.03 12.39
N LEU A 146 -8.50 -12.71 12.77
CA LEU A 146 -7.20 -12.13 13.03
C LEU A 146 -6.19 -12.79 12.09
N VAL A 147 -5.48 -11.96 11.32
CA VAL A 147 -4.54 -12.39 10.27
C VAL A 147 -3.13 -12.25 10.80
N GLU A 148 -2.44 -13.35 11.01
CA GLU A 148 -1.00 -13.43 11.24
C GLU A 148 -0.31 -13.60 9.89
N CYS A 149 0.26 -12.51 9.36
CA CYS A 149 0.73 -12.48 7.97
C CYS A 149 1.97 -13.34 7.72
N LEU A 150 2.92 -13.30 8.65
CA LEU A 150 4.21 -14.02 8.65
C LEU A 150 4.87 -13.86 10.04
N PHE A 151 6.07 -14.40 10.25
CA PHE A 151 6.78 -14.32 11.52
C PHE A 151 7.89 -13.27 11.53
N ALA A 152 7.86 -12.33 12.50
CA ALA A 152 8.84 -11.25 12.66
C ALA A 152 10.24 -11.73 13.05
N ASP A 153 10.34 -12.87 13.70
CA ASP A 153 11.55 -13.45 14.31
C ASP A 153 12.13 -14.63 13.51
N SER A 154 11.68 -14.82 12.27
CA SER A 154 12.10 -15.93 11.40
C SER A 154 12.63 -15.45 10.05
N ASP A 155 12.97 -16.39 9.17
CA ASP A 155 13.40 -16.08 7.79
C ASP A 155 12.27 -15.56 6.90
N ASP A 156 11.03 -15.58 7.36
CA ASP A 156 9.88 -14.98 6.68
C ASP A 156 10.10 -13.49 6.39
N VAL A 157 10.91 -12.79 7.19
CA VAL A 157 11.23 -11.37 7.00
C VAL A 157 11.88 -11.07 5.65
N ALA A 158 12.51 -12.07 5.01
CA ALA A 158 13.12 -11.90 3.70
C ALA A 158 12.10 -11.66 2.59
N VAL A 159 10.84 -12.09 2.79
CA VAL A 159 9.74 -11.88 1.85
C VAL A 159 8.75 -10.82 2.31
N TYR A 160 9.06 -10.09 3.38
CA TYR A 160 8.21 -9.01 3.85
C TYR A 160 8.13 -7.88 2.81
N ASN A 161 6.94 -7.65 2.32
CA ASN A 161 6.58 -6.49 1.51
C ASN A 161 5.13 -6.13 1.82
N GLN A 162 4.93 -4.95 2.41
CA GLN A 162 3.61 -4.52 2.89
C GLN A 162 2.55 -4.47 1.77
N GLU A 163 2.94 -4.09 0.56
CA GLU A 163 2.03 -3.99 -0.59
C GLU A 163 1.61 -5.36 -1.09
N VAL A 164 2.58 -6.29 -1.20
CA VAL A 164 2.32 -7.68 -1.61
C VAL A 164 1.41 -8.38 -0.61
N ILE A 165 1.65 -8.19 0.70
CA ILE A 165 0.81 -8.74 1.78
C ILE A 165 -0.59 -8.14 1.73
N ALA A 166 -0.71 -6.81 1.60
CA ALA A 166 -2.02 -6.14 1.54
C ALA A 166 -2.84 -6.61 0.34
N ARG A 167 -2.25 -6.72 -0.84
CA ARG A 167 -2.92 -7.26 -2.04
C ARG A 167 -3.36 -8.71 -1.85
N ALA A 168 -2.53 -9.55 -1.23
CA ALA A 168 -2.89 -10.94 -0.94
C ALA A 168 -4.08 -11.03 0.03
N ILE A 169 -4.16 -10.16 1.04
CA ILE A 169 -5.31 -10.10 1.96
C ILE A 169 -6.57 -9.66 1.19
N VAL A 170 -6.48 -8.59 0.40
CA VAL A 170 -7.60 -8.09 -0.41
C VAL A 170 -8.09 -9.14 -1.40
N TYR A 171 -7.17 -9.84 -2.08
CA TYR A 171 -7.54 -10.96 -2.96
C TYR A 171 -8.30 -12.06 -2.22
N GLY A 172 -7.87 -12.42 -1.01
CA GLY A 172 -8.58 -13.38 -0.17
C GLY A 172 -9.96 -12.90 0.29
N LEU A 173 -10.15 -11.58 0.47
CA LEU A 173 -11.41 -10.98 0.88
C LEU A 173 -12.43 -10.91 -0.26
N VAL A 174 -12.05 -10.37 -1.41
CA VAL A 174 -13.00 -10.00 -2.47
C VAL A 174 -12.75 -10.74 -3.79
N GLY A 175 -11.71 -11.58 -3.85
CA GLY A 175 -11.32 -12.31 -5.05
C GLY A 175 -10.55 -11.46 -6.06
N ALA A 176 -10.26 -12.07 -7.21
CA ALA A 176 -9.72 -11.35 -8.35
C ALA A 176 -10.80 -10.45 -8.98
N ASP A 177 -10.44 -9.24 -9.34
CA ASP A 177 -11.25 -8.48 -10.27
C ASP A 177 -11.20 -9.10 -11.67
N SER A 178 -12.19 -8.77 -12.51
CA SER A 178 -12.08 -9.03 -13.95
C SER A 178 -10.86 -8.37 -14.60
N SER A 179 -10.30 -7.32 -13.96
CA SER A 179 -9.02 -6.70 -14.31
C SER A 179 -7.79 -7.51 -13.85
N ASP A 180 -7.92 -8.37 -12.83
CA ASP A 180 -6.85 -9.28 -12.40
C ASP A 180 -6.63 -10.47 -13.36
N ASN A 181 -7.54 -10.68 -14.32
CA ASN A 181 -7.36 -11.60 -15.44
C ASN A 181 -6.59 -11.00 -16.63
N GLU A 182 -6.18 -9.73 -16.56
CA GLU A 182 -5.15 -9.25 -17.47
C GLU A 182 -3.85 -10.01 -17.17
N GLU A 183 -3.34 -10.68 -18.19
CA GLU A 183 -2.09 -11.40 -18.14
C GLU A 183 -1.00 -10.45 -17.63
N TRP A 184 -0.55 -10.63 -16.37
CA TRP A 184 0.48 -9.81 -15.78
C TRP A 184 1.76 -9.94 -16.58
N LYS A 185 2.05 -8.95 -17.39
CA LYS A 185 3.21 -8.91 -18.26
C LYS A 185 4.37 -8.26 -17.53
N LEU A 186 5.59 -8.72 -17.82
CA LEU A 186 6.77 -7.94 -17.50
C LEU A 186 6.73 -6.61 -18.27
N GLU A 187 7.46 -5.63 -17.78
CA GLU A 187 7.55 -4.30 -18.38
C GLU A 187 6.25 -3.49 -18.26
N TRP A 188 5.85 -2.77 -19.30
CA TRP A 188 4.72 -1.86 -19.26
C TRP A 188 3.37 -2.56 -19.28
N ASN A 189 2.52 -2.16 -18.35
CA ASN A 189 1.12 -2.56 -18.23
C ASN A 189 0.24 -1.32 -18.14
N HIS A 190 -1.03 -1.43 -18.48
CA HIS A 190 -1.99 -0.34 -18.46
C HIS A 190 -3.38 -0.83 -18.06
N ASN A 191 -4.12 -0.02 -17.30
CA ASN A 191 -5.53 -0.22 -17.00
C ASN A 191 -6.29 1.12 -17.03
N GLU A 192 -7.51 1.16 -16.55
CA GLU A 192 -8.34 2.38 -16.52
C GLU A 192 -7.76 3.51 -15.65
N ILE A 193 -6.85 3.20 -14.72
CA ILE A 193 -6.22 4.17 -13.82
C ILE A 193 -4.96 4.77 -14.43
N GLY A 194 -4.14 3.96 -15.12
CA GLY A 194 -2.90 4.44 -15.72
C GLY A 194 -1.90 3.34 -16.08
N TRP A 195 -0.68 3.75 -16.32
CA TRP A 195 0.44 2.87 -16.68
C TRP A 195 1.27 2.50 -15.45
N TRP A 196 1.73 1.24 -15.37
CA TRP A 196 2.73 0.80 -14.39
C TRP A 196 3.78 -0.10 -15.03
N TYR A 197 4.95 -0.21 -14.40
CA TYR A 197 6.06 -1.02 -14.91
C TYR A 197 6.33 -2.21 -13.99
N SER A 198 6.07 -3.41 -14.49
CA SER A 198 6.27 -4.67 -13.77
C SER A 198 7.71 -5.15 -13.91
N THR A 199 8.32 -5.48 -12.77
CA THR A 199 9.70 -5.98 -12.69
C THR A 199 9.79 -7.49 -12.44
N ASP A 200 8.69 -8.11 -12.01
CA ASP A 200 8.61 -9.55 -11.73
C ASP A 200 7.18 -10.06 -11.97
N SER A 201 7.00 -10.90 -12.99
CA SER A 201 5.70 -11.44 -13.35
C SER A 201 5.20 -12.53 -12.40
N ILE A 202 6.10 -13.17 -11.65
CA ILE A 202 5.75 -14.25 -10.71
C ILE A 202 5.27 -13.67 -9.39
N ASN A 203 6.04 -12.73 -8.83
CA ASN A 203 5.73 -12.08 -7.56
C ASN A 203 4.91 -10.80 -7.75
N LYS A 204 4.63 -10.42 -9.00
CA LYS A 204 3.90 -9.20 -9.35
C LYS A 204 4.54 -7.93 -8.76
N TYR A 205 5.86 -7.85 -8.75
CA TYR A 205 6.58 -6.64 -8.36
C TYR A 205 6.54 -5.59 -9.47
N TYR A 206 6.46 -4.32 -9.06
CA TYR A 206 6.43 -3.15 -9.94
C TYR A 206 7.12 -1.97 -9.25
N TYR A 207 7.48 -0.95 -10.03
CA TYR A 207 8.03 0.28 -9.47
C TYR A 207 6.96 1.08 -8.72
N THR A 208 7.38 1.75 -7.64
CA THR A 208 6.56 2.69 -6.84
C THR A 208 7.39 3.93 -6.53
N VAL A 209 6.80 4.92 -5.87
CA VAL A 209 7.49 6.14 -5.40
C VAL A 209 8.77 5.83 -4.61
N LYS A 210 8.83 4.70 -3.88
CA LYS A 210 10.02 4.27 -3.13
C LYS A 210 11.23 3.94 -4.00
N ASN A 211 11.02 3.67 -5.26
CA ASN A 211 12.08 3.36 -6.20
C ASN A 211 12.74 4.62 -6.79
N GLY A 212 12.16 5.81 -6.55
CA GLY A 212 12.59 7.07 -7.13
C GLY A 212 12.52 7.08 -8.66
N TRP A 213 13.28 7.97 -9.26
CA TRP A 213 13.39 8.06 -10.72
C TRP A 213 13.91 6.77 -11.36
N LYS A 214 13.28 6.35 -12.46
CA LYS A 214 13.67 5.17 -13.25
C LYS A 214 13.89 5.51 -14.70
N GLU A 215 15.04 5.12 -15.22
CA GLU A 215 15.31 5.14 -16.67
C GLU A 215 14.85 3.81 -17.27
N ILE A 216 13.94 3.90 -18.25
CA ILE A 216 13.39 2.76 -18.99
C ILE A 216 13.45 3.12 -20.47
N ASP A 217 14.14 2.33 -21.26
CA ASP A 217 14.32 2.54 -22.71
C ASP A 217 14.83 3.95 -23.08
N GLY A 218 15.71 4.52 -22.24
CA GLY A 218 16.31 5.83 -22.45
C GLY A 218 15.44 7.02 -22.06
N GLU A 219 14.28 6.80 -21.47
CA GLU A 219 13.37 7.81 -20.95
C GLU A 219 13.22 7.69 -19.43
N TRP A 220 12.96 8.80 -18.75
CA TRP A 220 12.83 8.84 -17.30
C TRP A 220 11.38 8.92 -16.86
N TYR A 221 11.08 8.14 -15.80
CA TYR A 221 9.75 7.99 -15.21
C TYR A 221 9.84 8.06 -13.69
N ILE A 222 8.74 8.48 -13.08
CA ILE A 222 8.51 8.35 -11.63
C ILE A 222 7.12 7.77 -11.41
N PHE A 223 6.96 7.02 -10.32
CA PHE A 223 5.74 6.27 -10.03
C PHE A 223 5.13 6.74 -8.69
N ASP A 224 3.83 6.74 -8.60
CA ASP A 224 3.12 7.05 -7.36
C ASP A 224 3.21 5.91 -6.33
N SER A 225 2.64 6.11 -5.15
CA SER A 225 2.64 5.09 -4.09
C SER A 225 1.88 3.81 -4.46
N ARG A 226 0.97 3.89 -5.42
CA ARG A 226 0.20 2.76 -5.95
C ARG A 226 0.90 2.06 -7.12
N GLY A 227 2.02 2.62 -7.58
CA GLY A 227 2.84 2.09 -8.67
C GLY A 227 2.43 2.56 -10.07
N TYR A 228 1.54 3.56 -10.19
CA TYR A 228 1.24 4.14 -11.49
C TYR A 228 2.25 5.22 -11.86
N ALA A 229 2.72 5.21 -13.10
CA ALA A 229 3.57 6.26 -13.62
C ALA A 229 2.83 7.61 -13.60
N LEU A 230 3.46 8.66 -13.12
CA LEU A 230 2.89 10.00 -13.13
C LEU A 230 2.67 10.44 -14.57
N GLN A 231 1.51 11.01 -14.84
CA GLN A 231 1.07 11.45 -16.16
C GLN A 231 0.50 12.86 -16.06
N ASP A 232 0.89 13.75 -16.98
CA ASP A 232 0.50 15.17 -16.99
C ASP A 232 0.63 15.81 -15.60
N ALA A 233 1.76 15.55 -14.93
CA ALA A 233 1.97 15.87 -13.52
C ALA A 233 3.34 16.52 -13.26
N TRP A 234 3.35 17.40 -12.28
CA TRP A 234 4.57 17.98 -11.73
C TRP A 234 5.11 17.14 -10.57
N ASP A 235 6.44 17.04 -10.48
CA ASP A 235 7.16 16.43 -9.37
C ASP A 235 8.29 17.36 -8.92
N TYR A 236 8.47 17.47 -7.60
CA TYR A 236 9.56 18.27 -7.03
C TYR A 236 10.56 17.35 -6.34
N ASP A 237 11.79 17.32 -6.83
CA ASP A 237 12.86 16.53 -6.21
C ASP A 237 13.55 17.31 -5.09
N GLU A 238 13.37 16.83 -3.86
CA GLU A 238 13.97 17.45 -2.67
C GLU A 238 15.51 17.37 -2.64
N ASN A 239 16.12 16.48 -3.41
CA ASN A 239 17.57 16.29 -3.42
C ASN A 239 18.29 17.37 -4.24
N ASP A 240 17.80 17.65 -5.45
CA ASP A 240 18.42 18.62 -6.35
C ASP A 240 17.66 19.96 -6.44
N LYS A 241 16.46 20.04 -5.82
CA LYS A 241 15.62 21.24 -5.73
C LYS A 241 15.08 21.73 -7.07
N PHE A 242 14.88 20.82 -8.03
CA PHE A 242 14.25 21.12 -9.29
C PHE A 242 12.80 20.61 -9.36
N TRP A 243 11.98 21.33 -10.11
CA TRP A 243 10.69 20.86 -10.59
C TRP A 243 10.86 20.12 -11.90
N TYR A 244 10.17 19.00 -12.02
CA TYR A 244 10.09 18.14 -13.19
C TYR A 244 8.64 18.02 -13.66
N TYR A 245 8.45 17.77 -14.95
CA TYR A 245 7.13 17.52 -15.50
C TYR A 245 7.11 16.20 -16.27
N LEU A 246 6.13 15.37 -15.97
CA LEU A 246 5.85 14.11 -16.66
C LEU A 246 4.72 14.39 -17.65
N ASP A 247 4.92 14.12 -18.93
CA ASP A 247 3.94 14.40 -19.96
C ASP A 247 2.82 13.36 -20.06
N SER A 248 1.93 13.53 -21.04
CA SER A 248 0.81 12.60 -21.28
C SER A 248 1.25 11.17 -21.65
N SER A 249 2.52 10.96 -21.95
CA SER A 249 3.13 9.63 -22.14
C SER A 249 3.88 9.14 -20.91
N CYS A 250 3.69 9.79 -19.76
CA CYS A 250 4.37 9.56 -18.48
C CYS A 250 5.90 9.82 -18.53
N LYS A 251 6.42 10.41 -19.60
CA LYS A 251 7.85 10.65 -19.76
C LYS A 251 8.26 11.99 -19.16
N MET A 252 9.43 12.01 -18.52
CA MET A 252 10.05 13.25 -18.07
C MET A 252 10.34 14.16 -19.25
N VAL A 253 9.80 15.37 -19.21
CA VAL A 253 10.08 16.41 -20.19
C VAL A 253 11.48 16.95 -19.99
N ARG A 254 12.34 16.89 -21.00
CA ARG A 254 13.72 17.38 -20.93
C ARG A 254 14.18 18.01 -22.24
N GLY A 255 15.09 18.95 -22.12
CA GLY A 255 15.78 19.54 -23.23
C GLY A 255 16.95 18.69 -23.74
N SER A 256 17.85 19.33 -24.45
CA SER A 256 19.15 18.78 -24.83
C SER A 256 20.25 19.77 -24.43
N LYS A 257 21.50 19.35 -24.56
CA LYS A 257 22.65 20.21 -24.26
C LYS A 257 22.53 21.56 -24.97
N ASP A 258 22.57 22.65 -24.20
CA ASP A 258 22.48 24.04 -24.65
C ASP A 258 21.17 24.43 -25.37
N LYS A 259 20.17 23.51 -25.41
CA LYS A 259 18.87 23.78 -26.04
C LYS A 259 17.73 23.36 -25.12
N PRO A 260 17.15 24.30 -24.33
CA PRO A 260 15.97 24.03 -23.52
C PRO A 260 14.80 23.53 -24.36
N LEU A 261 14.02 22.59 -23.79
CA LEU A 261 12.71 22.24 -24.33
C LEU A 261 11.68 23.20 -23.73
N TRP A 262 10.92 23.86 -24.56
CA TRP A 262 9.80 24.71 -24.18
C TRP A 262 8.50 23.93 -24.32
N LYS A 263 7.68 23.97 -23.28
CA LYS A 263 6.39 23.25 -23.25
C LYS A 263 5.30 24.14 -22.66
N TRP A 264 4.15 24.18 -23.32
CA TRP A 264 2.95 24.79 -22.80
C TRP A 264 2.26 23.79 -21.86
N ILE A 265 1.99 24.19 -20.61
CA ILE A 265 1.32 23.42 -19.57
C ILE A 265 0.33 24.39 -18.91
N ASP A 266 -0.95 24.05 -18.88
CA ASP A 266 -2.04 24.85 -18.26
C ASP A 266 -2.00 26.35 -18.62
N SER A 267 -1.80 26.66 -19.88
CA SER A 267 -1.76 28.03 -20.43
C SER A 267 -0.52 28.84 -20.06
N ALA A 268 0.49 28.29 -19.44
CA ALA A 268 1.80 28.87 -19.19
C ALA A 268 2.90 28.10 -19.94
N CYS A 269 3.97 28.79 -20.32
CA CYS A 269 5.08 28.21 -21.08
C CYS A 269 6.30 28.05 -20.16
N TYR A 270 6.83 26.85 -20.06
CA TYR A 270 7.96 26.48 -19.21
C TYR A 270 9.13 25.96 -20.04
N ALA A 271 10.34 26.12 -19.52
CA ALA A 271 11.56 25.62 -20.16
C ALA A 271 12.23 24.57 -19.27
N PHE A 272 12.68 23.47 -19.88
CA PHE A 272 13.35 22.36 -19.20
C PHE A 272 14.77 22.16 -19.72
N ASN A 273 15.70 21.90 -18.82
CA ASN A 273 17.10 21.64 -19.14
C ASN A 273 17.34 20.19 -19.64
N GLU A 274 18.59 19.83 -19.91
CA GLU A 274 18.99 18.50 -20.37
C GLU A 274 18.67 17.39 -19.33
N SER A 275 18.73 17.73 -18.05
CA SER A 275 18.39 16.79 -16.96
C SER A 275 16.89 16.73 -16.65
N GLY A 276 16.05 17.52 -17.34
CA GLY A 276 14.61 17.61 -17.09
C GLY A 276 14.22 18.66 -16.04
N GLY A 277 15.17 19.27 -15.36
CA GLY A 277 14.88 20.32 -14.38
C GLY A 277 14.32 21.59 -15.04
N MET A 278 13.23 22.14 -14.48
CA MET A 278 12.61 23.36 -14.93
C MET A 278 13.51 24.57 -14.62
N TYR A 279 13.69 25.44 -15.58
CA TYR A 279 14.33 26.76 -15.35
C TYR A 279 13.38 27.69 -14.58
N CYS A 280 13.87 28.33 -13.53
CA CYS A 280 13.15 29.35 -12.77
C CYS A 280 14.06 30.51 -12.38
N ASP A 281 13.51 31.74 -12.28
CA ASP A 281 14.19 32.99 -11.88
C ASP A 281 15.54 33.21 -12.63
N CYS A 282 15.57 32.97 -13.93
CA CYS A 282 16.81 33.02 -14.69
C CYS A 282 16.58 33.43 -16.18
N VAL A 283 17.69 33.57 -16.89
CA VAL A 283 17.73 33.66 -18.34
C VAL A 283 18.19 32.32 -18.89
N THR A 284 17.36 31.67 -19.70
CA THR A 284 17.67 30.35 -20.29
C THR A 284 18.83 30.48 -21.32
N PRO A 285 19.49 29.39 -21.71
CA PRO A 285 20.55 29.37 -22.72
C PRO A 285 20.15 30.03 -24.06
N GLY A 286 18.86 30.07 -24.38
CA GLY A 286 18.34 30.76 -25.58
C GLY A 286 18.13 32.28 -25.41
N GLY A 287 18.47 32.87 -24.27
CA GLY A 287 18.30 34.28 -23.97
C GLY A 287 16.90 34.72 -23.54
N TRP A 288 16.02 33.75 -23.26
CA TRP A 288 14.64 33.99 -22.80
C TRP A 288 14.57 34.00 -21.26
N LYS A 289 13.75 34.92 -20.73
CA LYS A 289 13.59 35.07 -19.29
C LYS A 289 12.40 34.28 -18.77
N VAL A 290 12.59 33.62 -17.63
CA VAL A 290 11.55 32.95 -16.85
C VAL A 290 11.51 33.55 -15.45
N ASP A 291 10.32 33.61 -14.86
CA ASP A 291 10.09 34.14 -13.52
C ASP A 291 10.35 33.08 -12.41
N MET A 292 10.03 33.42 -11.15
CA MET A 292 10.22 32.53 -9.99
C MET A 292 9.37 31.26 -10.06
N ASP A 293 8.26 31.28 -10.78
CA ASP A 293 7.38 30.14 -10.99
C ASP A 293 7.77 29.34 -12.25
N GLY A 294 8.85 29.77 -12.94
CA GLY A 294 9.36 29.14 -14.17
C GLY A 294 8.60 29.54 -15.43
N ILE A 295 7.68 30.50 -15.35
CA ILE A 295 6.85 30.93 -16.46
C ILE A 295 7.64 31.88 -17.36
N TRP A 296 7.57 31.66 -18.66
CA TRP A 296 8.16 32.60 -19.68
C TRP A 296 7.54 33.97 -19.59
N ILE A 297 8.40 35.02 -19.51
CA ILE A 297 8.03 36.43 -19.41
C ILE A 297 8.74 37.30 -20.47
#